data_ebd9499cb2123a4a67ef21d880fc7b76
#
_entry.id   ebd9499cb2123a4a67ef21d880fc7b76
#
_cell.length_a   1.000
_cell.length_b   1.000
_cell.length_c   1.000
_cell.angle_alpha   90.00
_cell.angle_beta   90.00
_cell.angle_gamma   90.00
#
_symmetry.space_group_name_H-M   'P 1'
#
loop_
_entity.id
_entity.type
_entity.pdbx_description
1 polymer ?
#
loop_
_entity_poly.entity_id
_entity_poly.type
_entity_poly.pdbx_seq_one_letter_code
_entity_poly.pdbx_strand_id
1 'polypeptide(L)'
;MFMILTYNINTDISVNNLMDLNKLKSFEDESNLKVNASELARELGVDRRTIRKYIDGYKKTEKRRRKTQFDGYYEIIGELLGNDIKIFKYKSMLYRYLSDNHGLKAPESSFRRYISSIEKFNDYFTNRKHPTVSDKSAMRFETDVGKQGQVDWKESMEIILNTGEVVIINIFVFLLSYSRYRVYRVSFTKTRDVLKHFLSEAFETIGGVPEEILFDNMKTVMDVSRTRYFKGKINDEFSEFANDFGFKVKPCIAARAQTKGKVESPMRILDELYAYNGDLSYEQLVMKVSDINNRENNRFHESYQIIPILGLDKEKNALLALPNSEIRRHHKIKSKTLSVNESSMISFGYRLYSVPPKYINKQVSVQCFDNLLHVYYNTDLIALHRPSNKHLNYEPDHYKQISKLTLPFDEEDIEAIAKNNLKIIGDRYE
;
A
#
# COMPACT_ATOMS: atom_id res chain seq x y z
N MET A 1 21.81 63.03 45.55
CA MET A 1 22.40 61.76 45.01
C MET A 1 21.51 60.64 45.44
N PHE A 2 20.81 59.99 44.48
CA PHE A 2 19.94 58.86 44.84
C PHE A 2 20.77 57.56 44.74
N MET A 3 20.80 56.79 45.83
CA MET A 3 21.51 55.52 45.90
C MET A 3 20.53 54.42 45.60
N ILE A 4 20.82 53.59 44.57
CA ILE A 4 20.04 52.41 44.27
C ILE A 4 20.66 51.26 45.04
N LEU A 5 19.84 50.65 45.92
CA LEU A 5 20.23 49.45 46.66
C LEU A 5 19.58 48.24 46.05
N THR A 6 20.35 47.19 45.86
CA THR A 6 19.85 45.89 45.37
C THR A 6 19.85 44.89 46.50
N TYR A 7 18.74 44.26 46.79
CA TYR A 7 18.56 43.23 47.83
C TYR A 7 18.21 41.88 47.19
N ASN A 8 18.75 40.80 47.71
CA ASN A 8 18.34 39.46 47.42
C ASN A 8 17.29 39.03 48.47
N ILE A 9 16.06 38.78 48.02
CA ILE A 9 14.95 38.37 48.87
C ILE A 9 14.54 36.95 48.45
N ASN A 10 14.56 36.00 49.41
CA ASN A 10 14.01 34.67 49.21
C ASN A 10 12.48 34.75 49.28
N THR A 11 11.81 34.26 48.25
CA THR A 11 10.34 34.21 48.20
C THR A 11 9.89 32.78 47.90
N ASP A 12 8.68 32.42 48.31
CA ASP A 12 8.07 31.12 48.01
C ASP A 12 7.51 31.06 46.56
N ILE A 13 7.77 32.09 45.76
CA ILE A 13 7.29 32.17 44.37
C ILE A 13 8.22 31.33 43.48
N SER A 14 7.75 30.17 43.03
CA SER A 14 8.43 29.36 42.03
C SER A 14 8.12 29.84 40.62
N VAL A 15 9.16 30.09 39.81
CA VAL A 15 9.06 30.48 38.41
C VAL A 15 9.64 29.34 37.55
N ASN A 16 8.76 28.53 36.97
CA ASN A 16 9.16 27.39 36.11
C ASN A 16 9.13 27.75 34.62
N ASN A 17 8.37 28.75 34.25
CA ASN A 17 8.22 29.20 32.85
C ASN A 17 7.92 30.71 32.82
N LEU A 18 7.94 31.29 31.59
CA LEU A 18 7.68 32.70 31.40
C LEU A 18 6.28 33.16 31.84
N MET A 19 5.28 32.26 31.86
CA MET A 19 3.92 32.61 32.30
C MET A 19 3.84 32.80 33.81
N ASP A 20 4.70 32.17 34.60
CA ASP A 20 4.73 32.33 36.04
C ASP A 20 5.28 33.70 36.48
N LEU A 21 5.93 34.44 35.58
CA LEU A 21 6.46 35.78 35.86
C LEU A 21 5.37 36.80 36.24
N ASN A 22 4.11 36.55 35.90
CA ASN A 22 3.01 37.42 36.35
C ASN A 22 2.80 37.39 37.85
N LYS A 23 3.21 36.30 38.55
CA LYS A 23 3.15 36.20 40.01
C LYS A 23 4.06 37.23 40.70
N LEU A 24 5.12 37.66 40.01
CA LEU A 24 6.04 38.67 40.50
C LEU A 24 5.45 40.07 40.48
N LYS A 25 4.36 40.27 39.73
CA LYS A 25 3.64 41.56 39.72
C LYS A 25 2.97 41.86 41.07
N SER A 26 2.28 40.87 41.63
CA SER A 26 1.66 41.00 42.98
C SER A 26 2.74 41.32 44.04
N PHE A 27 3.91 40.64 43.92
CA PHE A 27 5.03 40.91 44.80
C PHE A 27 5.56 42.38 44.65
N GLU A 28 5.74 42.88 43.43
CA GLU A 28 6.13 44.29 43.20
C GLU A 28 5.13 45.26 43.81
N ASP A 29 3.82 44.99 43.66
CA ASP A 29 2.74 45.86 44.13
C ASP A 29 2.62 45.81 45.67
N GLU A 30 2.79 44.70 46.32
CA GLU A 30 2.70 44.53 47.76
C GLU A 30 3.95 45.01 48.52
N SER A 31 5.14 44.78 47.95
CA SER A 31 6.39 45.14 48.61
C SER A 31 6.94 46.53 48.29
N ASN A 32 6.37 47.19 47.30
CA ASN A 32 6.89 48.42 46.69
C ASN A 32 8.33 48.34 46.22
N LEU A 33 8.80 47.08 45.91
CA LEU A 33 10.13 46.75 45.35
C LEU A 33 9.99 46.39 43.89
N LYS A 34 11.00 46.76 43.08
CA LYS A 34 11.03 46.38 41.67
C LYS A 34 11.91 45.15 41.44
N VAL A 35 11.37 44.16 40.75
CA VAL A 35 12.13 42.94 40.37
C VAL A 35 13.22 43.29 39.34
N ASN A 36 14.41 42.71 39.54
CA ASN A 36 15.53 42.87 38.60
C ASN A 36 15.34 42.08 37.31
N ALA A 37 14.56 42.68 36.39
CA ALA A 37 14.26 42.05 35.11
C ALA A 37 15.51 41.78 34.24
N SER A 38 16.64 42.47 34.51
CA SER A 38 17.88 42.24 33.75
C SER A 38 18.62 40.96 34.17
N GLU A 39 18.50 40.59 35.43
CA GLU A 39 19.06 39.35 35.98
C GLU A 39 18.22 38.15 35.57
N LEU A 40 16.90 38.22 35.73
CA LEU A 40 15.97 37.23 35.25
C LEU A 40 16.10 36.97 33.72
N ALA A 41 16.37 38.03 32.95
CA ALA A 41 16.59 37.92 31.51
C ALA A 41 17.86 37.11 31.20
N ARG A 42 18.94 37.26 32.01
CA ARG A 42 20.17 36.48 31.84
C ARG A 42 19.99 35.03 32.27
N GLU A 43 19.29 34.77 33.35
CA GLU A 43 19.03 33.42 33.87
C GLU A 43 18.13 32.61 32.93
N LEU A 44 17.07 33.25 32.42
CA LEU A 44 16.11 32.58 31.52
C LEU A 44 16.47 32.64 30.03
N GLY A 45 17.59 33.27 29.67
CA GLY A 45 18.07 33.37 28.28
C GLY A 45 17.14 34.13 27.34
N VAL A 46 16.40 35.13 27.85
CA VAL A 46 15.41 35.91 27.08
C VAL A 46 15.67 37.41 27.18
N ASP A 47 15.12 38.20 26.28
CA ASP A 47 15.27 39.67 26.33
C ASP A 47 14.55 40.29 27.52
N ARG A 48 15.17 41.32 28.15
CA ARG A 48 14.62 42.05 29.31
C ARG A 48 13.21 42.60 29.05
N ARG A 49 12.91 43.06 27.84
CA ARG A 49 11.59 43.57 27.49
C ARG A 49 10.53 42.46 27.51
N THR A 50 10.94 41.25 27.15
CA THR A 50 10.08 40.08 27.25
C THR A 50 9.77 39.78 28.71
N ILE A 51 10.76 39.76 29.61
CA ILE A 51 10.54 39.57 31.06
C ILE A 51 9.54 40.58 31.60
N ARG A 52 9.77 41.90 31.36
CA ARG A 52 8.84 42.97 31.81
C ARG A 52 7.45 42.76 31.29
N LYS A 53 7.31 42.46 30.03
CA LYS A 53 5.99 42.19 29.37
C LYS A 53 5.22 41.09 30.09
N TYR A 54 5.88 40.01 30.50
CA TYR A 54 5.25 38.89 31.21
C TYR A 54 4.95 39.24 32.66
N ILE A 55 5.83 39.99 33.38
CA ILE A 55 5.55 40.52 34.72
C ILE A 55 4.29 41.40 34.66
N ASP A 56 4.16 42.26 33.67
CA ASP A 56 3.01 43.17 33.47
C ASP A 56 1.72 42.47 33.04
N GLY A 57 1.70 41.12 33.06
CA GLY A 57 0.50 40.31 32.83
C GLY A 57 0.26 39.93 31.38
N TYR A 58 1.23 40.05 30.50
CA TYR A 58 1.10 39.57 29.14
C TYR A 58 0.85 38.05 29.10
N LYS A 59 -0.31 37.68 28.59
CA LYS A 59 -0.63 36.29 28.23
C LYS A 59 -0.41 36.13 26.74
N LYS A 60 0.46 35.18 26.36
CA LYS A 60 0.61 34.82 24.94
C LYS A 60 -0.75 34.33 24.44
N THR A 61 -1.42 35.14 23.66
CA THR A 61 -2.70 34.75 23.03
C THR A 61 -2.44 33.49 22.21
N GLU A 62 -3.22 32.46 22.45
CA GLU A 62 -3.24 31.29 21.57
C GLU A 62 -3.44 31.81 20.16
N LYS A 63 -2.53 31.44 19.26
CA LYS A 63 -2.67 31.84 17.85
C LYS A 63 -4.04 31.37 17.39
N ARG A 64 -4.93 32.28 17.01
CA ARG A 64 -6.21 31.94 16.39
C ARG A 64 -5.91 30.94 15.28
N ARG A 65 -6.37 29.70 15.47
CA ARG A 65 -6.24 28.66 14.44
C ARG A 65 -7.02 29.14 13.21
N ARG A 66 -6.32 29.51 12.15
CA ARG A 66 -6.96 29.88 10.89
C ARG A 66 -7.66 28.64 10.35
N LYS A 67 -8.91 28.80 9.92
CA LYS A 67 -9.62 27.74 9.22
C LYS A 67 -8.78 27.29 8.03
N THR A 68 -8.57 26.00 7.92
CA THR A 68 -7.86 25.37 6.82
C THR A 68 -8.85 24.62 5.93
N GLN A 69 -8.51 24.37 4.68
CA GLN A 69 -9.32 23.55 3.78
C GLN A 69 -9.53 22.12 4.30
N PHE A 70 -8.73 21.68 5.27
CA PHE A 70 -8.82 20.34 5.87
C PHE A 70 -9.86 20.26 7.00
N ASP A 71 -10.33 21.39 7.54
CA ASP A 71 -11.29 21.40 8.64
C ASP A 71 -12.64 20.81 8.21
N GLY A 72 -12.98 20.87 6.92
CA GLY A 72 -14.14 20.17 6.35
C GLY A 72 -14.05 18.65 6.36
N TYR A 73 -12.86 18.10 6.54
CA TYR A 73 -12.61 16.64 6.60
C TYR A 73 -12.41 16.14 8.04
N TYR A 74 -12.53 17.03 9.05
CA TYR A 74 -12.22 16.68 10.44
C TYR A 74 -13.03 15.51 10.96
N GLU A 75 -14.35 15.53 10.76
CA GLU A 75 -15.26 14.45 11.20
C GLU A 75 -14.97 13.15 10.45
N ILE A 76 -14.84 13.23 9.12
CA ILE A 76 -14.51 12.06 8.27
C ILE A 76 -13.18 11.43 8.71
N ILE A 77 -12.16 12.25 8.99
CA ILE A 77 -10.86 11.75 9.50
C ILE A 77 -11.05 11.09 10.86
N GLY A 78 -11.87 11.68 11.74
CA GLY A 78 -12.18 11.13 13.05
C GLY A 78 -12.84 9.74 12.96
N GLU A 79 -13.83 9.59 12.08
CA GLU A 79 -14.52 8.33 11.80
C GLU A 79 -13.58 7.27 11.21
N LEU A 80 -12.77 7.64 10.21
CA LEU A 80 -11.82 6.73 9.57
C LEU A 80 -10.75 6.23 10.54
N LEU A 81 -10.21 7.09 11.39
CA LEU A 81 -9.19 6.71 12.37
C LEU A 81 -9.78 5.96 13.57
N GLY A 82 -11.08 6.12 13.84
CA GLY A 82 -11.82 5.37 14.85
C GLY A 82 -12.40 4.04 14.34
N ASN A 83 -12.23 3.72 13.06
CA ASN A 83 -12.73 2.48 12.46
C ASN A 83 -11.79 1.31 12.75
N ASP A 84 -12.30 0.20 13.25
CA ASP A 84 -11.50 -0.99 13.61
C ASP A 84 -11.08 -1.84 12.40
N ILE A 85 -11.77 -1.68 11.27
CA ILE A 85 -11.55 -2.49 10.05
C ILE A 85 -10.46 -1.84 9.19
N LYS A 86 -10.50 -0.49 9.01
CA LYS A 86 -9.57 0.25 8.18
C LYS A 86 -8.29 0.59 8.93
N ILE A 87 -7.13 0.29 8.32
CA ILE A 87 -5.85 0.49 8.97
C ILE A 87 -4.99 1.47 8.17
N PHE A 88 -4.69 2.61 8.77
CA PHE A 88 -3.80 3.63 8.18
C PHE A 88 -2.44 3.60 8.88
N LYS A 89 -1.48 2.86 8.33
CA LYS A 89 -0.12 2.78 8.92
C LYS A 89 0.66 4.10 8.81
N TYR A 90 0.39 4.89 7.79
CA TYR A 90 1.09 6.15 7.50
C TYR A 90 0.09 7.27 7.15
N LYS A 91 0.42 8.51 7.50
CA LYS A 91 -0.38 9.71 7.14
C LYS A 91 -0.60 9.84 5.63
N SER A 92 0.33 9.33 4.81
CA SER A 92 0.19 9.29 3.36
C SER A 92 -0.91 8.35 2.87
N MET A 93 -1.18 7.26 3.57
CA MET A 93 -2.27 6.33 3.24
C MET A 93 -3.63 6.99 3.48
N LEU A 94 -3.79 7.65 4.62
CA LEU A 94 -5.00 8.41 4.92
C LEU A 94 -5.22 9.54 3.89
N TYR A 95 -4.16 10.27 3.54
CA TYR A 95 -4.22 11.29 2.50
C TYR A 95 -4.74 10.72 1.16
N ARG A 96 -4.19 9.60 0.71
CA ARG A 96 -4.58 8.95 -0.54
C ARG A 96 -6.02 8.46 -0.49
N TYR A 97 -6.40 7.80 0.60
CA TYR A 97 -7.77 7.34 0.79
C TYR A 97 -8.77 8.50 0.70
N LEU A 98 -8.49 9.62 1.37
CA LEU A 98 -9.33 10.83 1.29
C LEU A 98 -9.33 11.46 -0.11
N SER A 99 -8.20 11.41 -0.80
CA SER A 99 -8.11 11.90 -2.19
C SER A 99 -8.94 11.07 -3.15
N ASP A 100 -8.88 9.74 -3.01
CA ASP A 100 -9.57 8.81 -3.91
C ASP A 100 -11.09 8.75 -3.64
N ASN A 101 -11.52 8.78 -2.37
CA ASN A 101 -12.90 8.52 -1.99
C ASN A 101 -13.68 9.77 -1.55
N HIS A 102 -12.99 10.83 -1.11
CA HIS A 102 -13.62 12.03 -0.59
C HIS A 102 -13.21 13.32 -1.32
N GLY A 103 -12.49 13.18 -2.44
CA GLY A 103 -12.14 14.30 -3.32
C GLY A 103 -11.19 15.33 -2.71
N LEU A 104 -10.32 14.93 -1.76
CA LEU A 104 -9.31 15.82 -1.17
C LEU A 104 -8.31 16.29 -2.24
N LYS A 105 -8.33 17.58 -2.57
CA LYS A 105 -7.44 18.24 -3.52
C LYS A 105 -6.53 19.22 -2.78
N ALA A 106 -5.45 18.75 -2.21
CA ALA A 106 -4.50 19.56 -1.45
C ALA A 106 -3.10 18.91 -1.49
N PRO A 107 -2.01 19.66 -1.27
CA PRO A 107 -0.68 19.07 -1.16
C PRO A 107 -0.57 18.13 0.05
N GLU A 108 0.00 16.94 -0.16
CA GLU A 108 0.18 15.93 0.89
C GLU A 108 1.00 16.47 2.08
N SER A 109 2.00 17.33 1.81
CA SER A 109 2.83 17.95 2.86
C SER A 109 2.02 18.84 3.81
N SER A 110 1.05 19.58 3.28
CA SER A 110 0.13 20.42 4.06
C SER A 110 -0.82 19.57 4.89
N PHE A 111 -1.34 18.49 4.29
CA PHE A 111 -2.18 17.52 5.00
C PHE A 111 -1.43 16.85 6.16
N ARG A 112 -0.19 16.41 5.94
CA ARG A 112 0.64 15.82 7.01
C ARG A 112 0.86 16.78 8.18
N ARG A 113 1.06 18.10 7.92
CA ARG A 113 1.18 19.12 8.96
C ARG A 113 -0.14 19.28 9.70
N TYR A 114 -1.27 19.29 9.00
CA TYR A 114 -2.60 19.36 9.59
C TYR A 114 -2.83 18.20 10.57
N ILE A 115 -2.63 16.96 10.14
CA ILE A 115 -2.75 15.77 11.01
C ILE A 115 -1.82 15.88 12.22
N SER A 116 -0.57 16.33 12.03
CA SER A 116 0.40 16.49 13.13
C SER A 116 0.01 17.59 14.11
N SER A 117 -0.79 18.57 13.70
CA SER A 117 -1.23 19.70 14.55
C SER A 117 -2.41 19.35 15.46
N ILE A 118 -3.06 18.22 15.24
CA ILE A 118 -4.22 17.75 16.01
C ILE A 118 -3.76 16.56 16.84
N GLU A 119 -3.69 16.72 18.16
CA GLU A 119 -3.16 15.72 19.09
C GLU A 119 -3.84 14.36 18.90
N LYS A 120 -5.17 14.29 18.92
CA LYS A 120 -5.95 13.06 18.69
C LYS A 120 -5.55 12.31 17.43
N PHE A 121 -5.35 13.03 16.31
CA PHE A 121 -4.98 12.41 15.03
C PHE A 121 -3.51 12.02 14.99
N ASN A 122 -2.64 12.85 15.58
CA ASN A 122 -1.22 12.56 15.64
C ASN A 122 -0.93 11.32 16.48
N ASP A 123 -1.62 11.16 17.61
CA ASP A 123 -1.47 10.04 18.53
C ASP A 123 -1.79 8.69 17.88
N TYR A 124 -2.77 8.65 16.97
CA TYR A 124 -3.05 7.46 16.17
C TYR A 124 -1.82 6.95 15.42
N PHE A 125 -0.99 7.85 14.89
CA PHE A 125 0.22 7.50 14.13
C PHE A 125 1.47 7.34 14.99
N THR A 126 1.55 7.97 16.17
CA THR A 126 2.73 7.92 17.05
C THR A 126 2.67 6.78 18.04
N ASN A 127 1.47 6.44 18.57
CA ASN A 127 1.29 5.39 19.56
C ASN A 127 1.36 3.96 18.97
N ARG A 128 1.22 3.81 17.65
CA ARG A 128 1.51 2.54 16.97
C ARG A 128 3.01 2.37 16.88
N LYS A 129 3.55 1.42 17.68
CA LYS A 129 4.97 1.03 17.63
C LYS A 129 5.31 0.57 16.21
N HIS A 130 5.81 1.47 15.39
CA HIS A 130 6.54 1.05 14.19
C HIS A 130 7.84 0.39 14.67
N PRO A 131 8.27 -0.73 14.08
CA PRO A 131 9.59 -1.25 14.38
C PRO A 131 10.58 -0.11 14.14
N THR A 132 11.29 0.24 15.20
CA THR A 132 12.35 1.25 15.16
C THR A 132 13.30 0.89 14.01
N VAL A 133 13.53 1.83 13.12
CA VAL A 133 14.59 1.72 12.10
C VAL A 133 15.85 1.36 12.89
N SER A 134 16.38 0.17 12.64
CA SER A 134 17.63 -0.24 13.28
C SER A 134 18.72 0.75 12.85
N ASP A 135 19.54 1.23 13.76
CA ASP A 135 20.73 2.08 13.53
C ASP A 135 21.82 1.41 12.67
N LYS A 136 21.46 0.37 11.93
CA LYS A 136 22.39 -0.31 11.02
C LYS A 136 22.58 0.55 9.78
N SER A 137 23.75 1.13 9.67
CA SER A 137 24.19 1.80 8.43
C SER A 137 24.07 0.83 7.25
N ALA A 138 23.23 1.17 6.26
CA ALA A 138 23.08 0.40 5.05
C ALA A 138 23.88 1.07 3.93
N MET A 139 24.85 0.34 3.37
CA MET A 139 25.57 0.81 2.19
C MET A 139 24.66 0.76 0.96
N ARG A 140 24.58 1.85 0.22
CA ARG A 140 23.81 1.93 -1.01
C ARG A 140 24.56 1.25 -2.15
N PHE A 141 23.93 0.27 -2.78
CA PHE A 141 24.47 -0.40 -3.97
C PHE A 141 23.64 -0.01 -5.19
N GLU A 142 24.29 0.52 -6.19
CA GLU A 142 23.70 0.72 -7.51
C GLU A 142 24.11 -0.43 -8.45
N THR A 143 23.32 -0.68 -9.48
CA THR A 143 23.54 -1.73 -10.47
C THR A 143 23.51 -1.14 -11.85
N ASP A 144 24.27 -1.71 -12.76
CA ASP A 144 24.28 -1.30 -14.16
C ASP A 144 22.93 -1.59 -14.84
N VAL A 145 22.72 -0.95 -15.98
CA VAL A 145 21.52 -1.05 -16.82
C VAL A 145 21.34 -2.49 -17.30
N GLY A 146 20.14 -3.04 -17.20
CA GLY A 146 19.79 -4.40 -17.64
C GLY A 146 20.40 -5.52 -16.82
N LYS A 147 21.19 -5.21 -15.78
CA LYS A 147 21.99 -6.20 -15.05
C LYS A 147 21.17 -7.06 -14.12
N GLN A 148 20.31 -6.45 -13.30
CA GLN A 148 19.71 -7.18 -12.19
C GLN A 148 18.23 -6.85 -11.99
N GLY A 149 17.42 -7.92 -11.88
CA GLY A 149 16.08 -7.87 -11.29
C GLY A 149 16.08 -8.44 -9.87
N GLN A 150 15.07 -8.07 -9.09
CA GLN A 150 14.83 -8.62 -7.75
C GLN A 150 13.37 -9.11 -7.66
N VAL A 151 13.18 -10.26 -7.02
CA VAL A 151 11.87 -10.87 -6.82
C VAL A 151 11.64 -11.12 -5.34
N ASP A 152 10.45 -10.76 -4.90
CA ASP A 152 10.00 -11.03 -3.54
C ASP A 152 8.47 -11.17 -3.48
N TRP A 153 7.95 -11.58 -2.33
CA TRP A 153 6.53 -11.69 -2.04
C TRP A 153 6.17 -10.84 -0.84
N LYS A 154 5.14 -10.01 -0.98
CA LYS A 154 4.41 -9.48 0.17
C LYS A 154 3.42 -10.54 0.59
N GLU A 155 3.77 -11.26 1.65
CA GLU A 155 3.08 -12.50 2.03
C GLU A 155 1.95 -12.25 3.02
N SER A 156 0.92 -13.13 2.93
CA SER A 156 -0.13 -13.29 3.95
C SER A 156 -0.79 -11.98 4.37
N MET A 157 -1.14 -11.15 3.40
CA MET A 157 -1.94 -9.97 3.68
C MET A 157 -3.40 -10.37 3.88
N GLU A 158 -3.92 -10.14 5.08
CA GLU A 158 -5.34 -10.31 5.38
C GLU A 158 -6.09 -9.07 4.95
N ILE A 159 -6.98 -9.22 3.98
CA ILE A 159 -7.80 -8.14 3.42
C ILE A 159 -9.27 -8.49 3.62
N ILE A 160 -10.05 -7.55 4.11
CA ILE A 160 -11.49 -7.67 4.26
C ILE A 160 -12.15 -7.13 2.99
N LEU A 161 -12.89 -7.98 2.29
CA LEU A 161 -13.64 -7.57 1.10
C LEU A 161 -14.93 -6.83 1.49
N ASN A 162 -15.57 -6.19 0.51
CA ASN A 162 -16.85 -5.49 0.70
C ASN A 162 -18.01 -6.45 1.08
N THR A 163 -17.84 -7.75 0.88
CA THR A 163 -18.76 -8.81 1.34
C THR A 163 -18.58 -9.16 2.81
N GLY A 164 -17.56 -8.64 3.48
CA GLY A 164 -17.13 -9.03 4.83
C GLY A 164 -16.23 -10.29 4.85
N GLU A 165 -15.99 -10.93 3.70
CA GLU A 165 -15.07 -12.07 3.60
C GLU A 165 -13.63 -11.61 3.86
N VAL A 166 -12.91 -12.34 4.72
CA VAL A 166 -11.47 -12.14 4.93
C VAL A 166 -10.72 -13.04 3.96
N VAL A 167 -9.96 -12.43 3.06
CA VAL A 167 -9.08 -13.14 2.12
C VAL A 167 -7.63 -12.94 2.51
N ILE A 168 -6.86 -14.02 2.43
CA ILE A 168 -5.40 -13.98 2.62
C ILE A 168 -4.76 -13.99 1.25
N ILE A 169 -4.11 -12.89 0.89
CA ILE A 169 -3.45 -12.73 -0.41
C ILE A 169 -1.95 -12.61 -0.27
N ASN A 170 -1.26 -12.95 -1.35
CA ASN A 170 0.16 -12.70 -1.52
C ASN A 170 0.33 -11.78 -2.75
N ILE A 171 1.26 -10.85 -2.68
CA ILE A 171 1.54 -9.99 -3.83
C ILE A 171 2.96 -10.25 -4.29
N PHE A 172 3.07 -10.74 -5.52
CA PHE A 172 4.33 -10.88 -6.23
C PHE A 172 4.89 -9.49 -6.52
N VAL A 173 6.17 -9.31 -6.26
CA VAL A 173 6.90 -8.07 -6.47
C VAL A 173 8.14 -8.37 -7.31
N PHE A 174 8.16 -7.90 -8.53
CA PHE A 174 9.34 -7.84 -9.37
C PHE A 174 9.83 -6.40 -9.47
N LEU A 175 11.14 -6.17 -9.37
CA LEU A 175 11.77 -4.86 -9.43
C LEU A 175 13.05 -4.91 -10.26
N LEU A 176 13.17 -4.06 -11.27
CA LEU A 176 14.46 -3.79 -11.92
C LEU A 176 15.36 -2.94 -11.01
N SER A 177 16.59 -3.37 -10.85
CA SER A 177 17.50 -2.75 -9.86
C SER A 177 18.05 -1.39 -10.30
N TYR A 178 18.09 -1.10 -11.60
CA TYR A 178 18.53 0.19 -12.14
C TYR A 178 17.35 1.18 -12.21
N SER A 179 16.34 0.91 -13.05
CA SER A 179 15.21 1.81 -13.29
C SER A 179 14.27 1.94 -12.11
N ARG A 180 14.30 1.00 -11.18
CA ARG A 180 13.30 0.85 -10.09
C ARG A 180 11.90 0.57 -10.62
N TYR A 181 11.78 0.21 -11.89
CA TYR A 181 10.51 -0.21 -12.48
C TYR A 181 10.04 -1.51 -11.81
N ARG A 182 8.76 -1.54 -11.44
CA ARG A 182 8.19 -2.63 -10.66
C ARG A 182 6.96 -3.22 -11.33
N VAL A 183 6.75 -4.50 -11.07
CA VAL A 183 5.54 -5.23 -11.49
C VAL A 183 4.97 -5.92 -10.26
N TYR A 184 3.70 -5.67 -9.97
CA TYR A 184 2.94 -6.33 -8.91
C TYR A 184 1.89 -7.26 -9.50
N ARG A 185 1.70 -8.45 -8.89
CA ARG A 185 0.61 -9.38 -9.21
C ARG A 185 0.03 -9.95 -7.92
N VAL A 186 -1.29 -10.08 -7.86
CA VAL A 186 -1.99 -10.66 -6.71
C VAL A 186 -2.17 -12.15 -6.91
N SER A 187 -1.98 -12.93 -5.86
CA SER A 187 -2.21 -14.37 -5.85
C SER A 187 -2.66 -14.86 -4.47
N PHE A 188 -3.42 -15.95 -4.44
CA PHE A 188 -3.73 -16.65 -3.19
C PHE A 188 -2.61 -17.60 -2.78
N THR A 189 -1.83 -18.11 -3.72
CA THR A 189 -0.74 -19.07 -3.47
C THR A 189 0.60 -18.54 -3.97
N LYS A 190 1.67 -19.22 -3.58
CA LYS A 190 3.05 -18.93 -3.98
C LYS A 190 3.69 -20.19 -4.56
N THR A 191 2.96 -20.94 -5.40
CA THR A 191 3.49 -22.12 -6.05
C THR A 191 4.57 -21.76 -7.07
N ARG A 192 5.39 -22.74 -7.46
CA ARG A 192 6.42 -22.53 -8.48
C ARG A 192 5.81 -22.14 -9.82
N ASP A 193 4.68 -22.73 -10.20
CA ASP A 193 3.99 -22.41 -11.46
C ASP A 193 3.49 -20.97 -11.47
N VAL A 194 2.91 -20.50 -10.35
CA VAL A 194 2.49 -19.10 -10.20
C VAL A 194 3.69 -18.15 -10.29
N LEU A 195 4.82 -18.51 -9.66
CA LEU A 195 6.05 -17.72 -9.74
C LEU A 195 6.59 -17.63 -11.18
N LYS A 196 6.68 -18.76 -11.92
CA LYS A 196 7.12 -18.79 -13.32
C LYS A 196 6.19 -17.99 -14.22
N HIS A 197 4.88 -18.13 -14.02
CA HIS A 197 3.86 -17.37 -14.75
C HIS A 197 4.02 -15.85 -14.57
N PHE A 198 4.09 -15.38 -13.33
CA PHE A 198 4.22 -13.95 -13.04
C PHE A 198 5.57 -13.37 -13.47
N LEU A 199 6.65 -14.16 -13.40
CA LEU A 199 7.94 -13.77 -13.96
C LEU A 199 7.87 -13.61 -15.47
N SER A 200 7.26 -14.57 -16.19
CA SER A 200 7.07 -14.46 -17.63
C SER A 200 6.26 -13.23 -18.02
N GLU A 201 5.18 -12.91 -17.29
CA GLU A 201 4.40 -11.68 -17.50
C GLU A 201 5.21 -10.42 -17.19
N ALA A 202 6.02 -10.44 -16.13
CA ALA A 202 6.87 -9.30 -15.78
C ALA A 202 7.89 -9.03 -16.88
N PHE A 203 8.53 -10.07 -17.45
CA PHE A 203 9.47 -9.94 -18.56
C PHE A 203 8.78 -9.40 -19.82
N GLU A 204 7.58 -9.86 -20.13
CA GLU A 204 6.79 -9.29 -21.23
C GLU A 204 6.44 -7.83 -20.99
N THR A 205 6.07 -7.47 -19.77
CA THR A 205 5.74 -6.09 -19.39
C THR A 205 6.93 -5.14 -19.56
N ILE A 206 8.14 -5.57 -19.18
CA ILE A 206 9.35 -4.76 -19.31
C ILE A 206 10.00 -4.85 -20.70
N GLY A 207 9.56 -5.81 -21.53
CA GLY A 207 10.05 -5.98 -22.91
C GLY A 207 11.38 -6.73 -23.03
N GLY A 208 11.83 -7.48 -22.00
CA GLY A 208 13.08 -8.22 -22.01
C GLY A 208 13.36 -8.92 -20.68
N VAL A 209 14.54 -9.48 -20.52
CA VAL A 209 14.97 -10.24 -19.34
C VAL A 209 16.25 -9.65 -18.77
N PRO A 210 16.37 -9.34 -17.47
CA PRO A 210 17.63 -8.91 -16.88
C PRO A 210 18.63 -10.07 -16.83
N GLU A 211 19.96 -9.80 -16.88
CA GLU A 211 20.98 -10.83 -16.89
C GLU A 211 20.95 -11.74 -15.66
N GLU A 212 20.60 -11.20 -14.50
CA GLU A 212 20.50 -11.95 -13.25
C GLU A 212 19.25 -11.53 -12.46
N ILE A 213 18.68 -12.47 -11.71
CA ILE A 213 17.55 -12.18 -10.81
C ILE A 213 17.91 -12.61 -9.40
N LEU A 214 17.77 -11.69 -8.48
CA LEU A 214 17.98 -11.89 -7.06
C LEU A 214 16.69 -12.43 -6.42
N PHE A 215 16.78 -13.62 -5.81
CA PHE A 215 15.71 -14.27 -5.06
C PHE A 215 16.08 -14.40 -3.59
N ASP A 216 15.09 -14.30 -2.72
CA ASP A 216 15.26 -14.84 -1.37
C ASP A 216 15.38 -16.38 -1.42
N ASN A 217 15.78 -17.01 -0.31
CA ASN A 217 15.85 -18.48 -0.20
C ASN A 217 14.44 -19.11 -0.14
N MET A 218 13.59 -18.76 -1.12
CA MET A 218 12.25 -19.32 -1.21
C MET A 218 12.26 -20.76 -1.75
N LYS A 219 11.43 -21.62 -1.15
CA LYS A 219 11.31 -23.04 -1.51
C LYS A 219 10.88 -23.28 -2.96
N THR A 220 10.25 -22.31 -3.60
CA THR A 220 9.86 -22.39 -5.01
C THR A 220 11.03 -22.26 -5.97
N VAL A 221 12.15 -21.72 -5.52
CA VAL A 221 13.38 -21.52 -6.29
C VAL A 221 14.49 -22.45 -5.82
N MET A 222 14.59 -22.70 -4.51
CA MET A 222 15.68 -23.43 -3.88
C MET A 222 15.19 -24.72 -3.25
N ASP A 223 15.79 -25.86 -3.60
CA ASP A 223 15.61 -27.14 -2.87
C ASP A 223 16.40 -27.11 -1.56
N VAL A 224 17.60 -26.52 -1.59
CA VAL A 224 18.44 -26.31 -0.41
C VAL A 224 18.86 -24.85 -0.34
N SER A 225 18.52 -24.19 0.75
CA SER A 225 18.78 -22.77 0.95
C SER A 225 20.27 -22.43 0.93
N ARG A 226 20.63 -21.28 0.35
CA ARG A 226 21.97 -20.74 0.37
C ARG A 226 22.33 -20.21 1.75
N THR A 227 23.48 -20.60 2.26
CA THR A 227 24.06 -20.08 3.50
C THR A 227 25.39 -19.37 3.21
N ARG A 228 26.04 -18.82 4.26
CA ARG A 228 27.38 -18.24 4.13
C ARG A 228 28.42 -19.22 3.63
N TYR A 229 28.26 -20.52 3.98
CA TYR A 229 29.23 -21.56 3.76
C TYR A 229 28.83 -22.55 2.65
N PHE A 230 27.57 -22.50 2.20
CA PHE A 230 27.04 -23.42 1.20
C PHE A 230 26.25 -22.64 0.12
N LYS A 231 26.54 -22.93 -1.15
CA LYS A 231 25.92 -22.23 -2.29
C LYS A 231 24.41 -22.49 -2.42
N GLY A 232 23.90 -23.53 -1.74
CA GLY A 232 22.53 -24.01 -1.90
C GLY A 232 22.36 -24.85 -3.17
N LYS A 233 21.18 -25.42 -3.34
CA LYS A 233 20.76 -26.11 -4.56
C LYS A 233 19.53 -25.44 -5.13
N ILE A 234 19.62 -24.93 -6.36
CA ILE A 234 18.48 -24.43 -7.11
C ILE A 234 17.64 -25.64 -7.54
N ASN A 235 16.32 -25.51 -7.52
CA ASN A 235 15.43 -26.54 -8.02
C ASN A 235 15.61 -26.73 -9.52
N ASP A 236 15.62 -27.99 -9.95
CA ASP A 236 15.97 -28.36 -11.34
C ASP A 236 14.95 -27.77 -12.35
N GLU A 237 13.65 -27.83 -12.07
CA GLU A 237 12.60 -27.26 -12.91
C GLU A 237 12.68 -25.72 -13.00
N PHE A 238 13.04 -25.04 -11.89
CA PHE A 238 13.25 -23.61 -11.90
C PHE A 238 14.53 -23.22 -12.64
N SER A 239 15.56 -24.06 -12.57
CA SER A 239 16.81 -23.90 -13.33
C SER A 239 16.55 -23.99 -14.85
N GLU A 240 15.69 -24.93 -15.28
CA GLU A 240 15.26 -25.06 -16.67
C GLU A 240 14.55 -23.78 -17.14
N PHE A 241 13.57 -23.28 -16.37
CA PHE A 241 12.91 -22.00 -16.64
C PHE A 241 13.91 -20.85 -16.78
N ALA A 242 14.89 -20.75 -15.87
CA ALA A 242 15.91 -19.70 -15.92
C ALA A 242 16.79 -19.80 -17.18
N ASN A 243 17.14 -21.03 -17.59
CA ASN A 243 17.89 -21.28 -18.82
C ASN A 243 17.09 -20.89 -20.08
N ASP A 244 15.79 -21.22 -20.12
CA ASP A 244 14.89 -20.91 -21.23
C ASP A 244 14.74 -19.39 -21.43
N PHE A 245 14.77 -18.63 -20.35
CA PHE A 245 14.73 -17.16 -20.37
C PHE A 245 16.11 -16.49 -20.41
N GLY A 246 17.19 -17.25 -20.23
CA GLY A 246 18.57 -16.78 -20.34
C GLY A 246 19.10 -16.01 -19.13
N PHE A 247 18.40 -15.99 -17.98
CA PHE A 247 18.87 -15.27 -16.80
C PHE A 247 19.58 -16.17 -15.78
N LYS A 248 20.45 -15.57 -14.98
CA LYS A 248 21.14 -16.25 -13.87
C LYS A 248 20.33 -16.11 -12.58
N VAL A 249 20.06 -17.26 -11.93
CA VAL A 249 19.43 -17.27 -10.59
C VAL A 249 20.48 -16.91 -9.54
N LYS A 250 20.19 -15.86 -8.75
CA LYS A 250 21.09 -15.36 -7.70
C LYS A 250 20.41 -15.41 -6.33
N PRO A 251 20.53 -16.51 -5.58
CA PRO A 251 19.94 -16.59 -4.25
C PRO A 251 20.63 -15.63 -3.28
N CYS A 252 19.85 -14.92 -2.43
CA CYS A 252 20.37 -14.11 -1.35
C CYS A 252 21.12 -14.98 -0.32
N ILE A 253 22.14 -14.40 0.31
CA ILE A 253 22.79 -15.04 1.46
C ILE A 253 21.91 -14.82 2.67
N ALA A 254 21.52 -15.90 3.36
CA ALA A 254 20.75 -15.83 4.59
C ALA A 254 21.41 -14.86 5.61
N ALA A 255 20.61 -14.08 6.32
CA ALA A 255 21.01 -13.09 7.31
C ALA A 255 21.81 -11.85 6.82
N ARG A 256 21.91 -11.61 5.50
CA ARG A 256 22.42 -10.33 4.96
C ARG A 256 21.28 -9.48 4.40
N ALA A 257 20.64 -8.71 5.25
CA ALA A 257 19.56 -7.76 4.88
C ALA A 257 20.00 -6.70 3.84
N GLN A 258 21.31 -6.41 3.76
CA GLN A 258 21.87 -5.40 2.87
C GLN A 258 21.69 -5.72 1.36
N THR A 259 21.55 -6.99 0.97
CA THR A 259 21.35 -7.38 -0.43
C THR A 259 19.92 -7.15 -0.91
N LYS A 260 18.94 -7.02 -0.03
CA LYS A 260 17.50 -6.96 -0.31
C LYS A 260 16.86 -5.57 -0.15
N GLY A 261 17.62 -4.56 0.26
CA GLY A 261 17.08 -3.23 0.62
C GLY A 261 16.31 -2.50 -0.48
N LYS A 262 16.46 -2.89 -1.74
CA LYS A 262 15.75 -2.25 -2.86
C LYS A 262 14.27 -2.65 -2.95
N VAL A 263 13.90 -3.87 -2.54
CA VAL A 263 12.51 -4.40 -2.61
C VAL A 263 11.69 -4.07 -1.37
N GLU A 264 12.29 -3.82 -0.20
CA GLU A 264 11.58 -3.53 1.04
C GLU A 264 10.71 -2.26 0.94
N SER A 265 11.20 -1.20 0.29
CA SER A 265 10.45 0.04 0.11
C SER A 265 9.19 -0.16 -0.77
N PRO A 266 9.26 -0.82 -1.95
CA PRO A 266 8.10 -1.21 -2.74
C PRO A 266 7.05 -2.01 -1.97
N MET A 267 7.47 -2.91 -1.07
CA MET A 267 6.53 -3.70 -0.27
C MET A 267 5.74 -2.90 0.75
N ARG A 268 6.36 -1.87 1.37
CA ARG A 268 5.67 -0.99 2.33
C ARG A 268 4.53 -0.20 1.66
N ILE A 269 4.66 0.12 0.39
CA ILE A 269 3.64 0.84 -0.36
C ILE A 269 2.35 0.02 -0.45
N LEU A 270 2.47 -1.30 -0.58
CA LEU A 270 1.34 -2.21 -0.64
C LEU A 270 0.51 -2.27 0.66
N ASP A 271 1.08 -1.82 1.79
CA ASP A 271 0.31 -1.67 3.04
C ASP A 271 -0.87 -0.69 2.89
N GLU A 272 -0.88 0.13 1.84
CA GLU A 272 -2.00 1.02 1.49
C GLU A 272 -3.32 0.26 1.31
N LEU A 273 -3.28 -1.00 0.91
CA LEU A 273 -4.46 -1.84 0.72
C LEU A 273 -5.29 -1.99 2.00
N TYR A 274 -4.67 -1.99 3.18
CA TYR A 274 -5.38 -2.05 4.45
C TYR A 274 -6.31 -0.86 4.72
N ALA A 275 -6.07 0.27 4.06
CA ALA A 275 -6.97 1.44 4.14
C ALA A 275 -8.31 1.19 3.45
N TYR A 276 -8.37 0.22 2.53
CA TYR A 276 -9.56 -0.12 1.73
C TYR A 276 -10.29 -1.37 2.24
N ASN A 277 -9.94 -1.87 3.43
CA ASN A 277 -10.66 -2.98 4.05
C ASN A 277 -12.16 -2.66 4.17
N GLY A 278 -12.99 -3.58 3.68
CA GLY A 278 -14.44 -3.46 3.64
C GLY A 278 -15.01 -2.69 2.44
N ASP A 279 -14.17 -2.12 1.57
CA ASP A 279 -14.62 -1.28 0.45
C ASP A 279 -14.60 -1.98 -0.91
N LEU A 280 -13.69 -2.93 -1.12
CA LEU A 280 -13.39 -3.47 -2.45
C LEU A 280 -13.87 -4.91 -2.61
N SER A 281 -14.37 -5.23 -3.82
CA SER A 281 -14.46 -6.63 -4.26
C SER A 281 -13.04 -7.16 -4.56
N TYR A 282 -12.91 -8.47 -4.79
CA TYR A 282 -11.60 -9.04 -5.14
C TYR A 282 -11.07 -8.47 -6.47
N GLU A 283 -11.93 -8.30 -7.47
CA GLU A 283 -11.55 -7.70 -8.76
C GLU A 283 -11.08 -6.26 -8.58
N GLN A 284 -11.80 -5.46 -7.77
CA GLN A 284 -11.42 -4.08 -7.45
C GLN A 284 -10.10 -4.03 -6.67
N LEU A 285 -9.84 -5.01 -5.80
CA LEU A 285 -8.56 -5.15 -5.10
C LEU A 285 -7.40 -5.39 -6.08
N VAL A 286 -7.57 -6.30 -7.07
CA VAL A 286 -6.58 -6.55 -8.12
C VAL A 286 -6.35 -5.29 -8.96
N MET A 287 -7.41 -4.57 -9.33
CA MET A 287 -7.32 -3.29 -10.04
C MET A 287 -6.57 -2.24 -9.20
N LYS A 288 -6.87 -2.16 -7.89
CA LYS A 288 -6.19 -1.23 -6.99
C LYS A 288 -4.68 -1.50 -6.90
N VAL A 289 -4.27 -2.77 -6.87
CA VAL A 289 -2.84 -3.13 -6.93
C VAL A 289 -2.21 -2.67 -8.25
N SER A 290 -2.93 -2.81 -9.36
CA SER A 290 -2.48 -2.29 -10.67
C SER A 290 -2.35 -0.77 -10.68
N ASP A 291 -3.30 -0.05 -10.07
CA ASP A 291 -3.26 1.42 -9.96
C ASP A 291 -2.07 1.88 -9.11
N ILE A 292 -1.81 1.20 -7.98
CA ILE A 292 -0.63 1.45 -7.16
C ILE A 292 0.64 1.23 -7.98
N ASN A 293 0.70 0.13 -8.75
CA ASN A 293 1.83 -0.19 -9.62
C ASN A 293 2.08 0.92 -10.66
N ASN A 294 1.04 1.34 -11.36
CA ASN A 294 1.10 2.39 -12.38
C ASN A 294 1.52 3.73 -11.76
N ARG A 295 0.90 4.12 -10.65
CA ARG A 295 1.25 5.34 -9.92
C ARG A 295 2.73 5.38 -9.54
N GLU A 296 3.24 4.30 -8.96
CA GLU A 296 4.61 4.24 -8.49
C GLU A 296 5.63 4.18 -9.62
N ASN A 297 5.27 3.66 -10.78
CA ASN A 297 6.14 3.66 -11.96
C ASN A 297 6.15 5.00 -12.70
N ASN A 298 5.12 5.81 -12.55
CA ASN A 298 4.99 7.10 -13.24
C ASN A 298 5.38 8.32 -12.38
N ARG A 299 5.59 8.15 -11.07
CA ARG A 299 5.98 9.28 -10.22
C ARG A 299 7.50 9.43 -10.11
N PHE A 300 7.96 10.66 -9.89
CA PHE A 300 9.36 10.94 -9.55
C PHE A 300 9.68 10.46 -8.13
N HIS A 301 10.75 9.70 -7.98
CA HIS A 301 11.26 9.20 -6.70
C HIS A 301 12.49 9.98 -6.27
N GLU A 302 12.35 10.88 -5.30
CA GLU A 302 13.43 11.74 -4.79
C GLU A 302 14.64 10.93 -4.31
N SER A 303 14.43 9.79 -3.66
CA SER A 303 15.50 8.94 -3.13
C SER A 303 16.42 8.37 -4.21
N TYR A 304 15.91 8.19 -5.41
CA TYR A 304 16.61 7.58 -6.55
C TYR A 304 16.81 8.55 -7.71
N GLN A 305 16.22 9.75 -7.64
CA GLN A 305 16.28 10.80 -8.68
C GLN A 305 15.83 10.29 -10.06
N ILE A 306 14.79 9.44 -10.10
CA ILE A 306 14.31 8.81 -11.32
C ILE A 306 12.77 8.69 -11.32
N ILE A 307 12.18 8.73 -12.52
CA ILE A 307 10.84 8.25 -12.81
C ILE A 307 11.01 6.84 -13.40
N PRO A 308 10.51 5.77 -12.74
CA PRO A 308 10.80 4.40 -13.14
C PRO A 308 10.48 4.06 -14.59
N ILE A 309 9.37 4.56 -15.14
CA ILE A 309 9.00 4.31 -16.55
C ILE A 309 10.03 4.90 -17.52
N LEU A 310 10.58 6.09 -17.24
CA LEU A 310 11.63 6.70 -18.06
C LEU A 310 12.98 5.98 -17.87
N GLY A 311 13.21 5.45 -16.66
CA GLY A 311 14.35 4.59 -16.39
C GLY A 311 14.29 3.28 -17.18
N LEU A 312 13.10 2.67 -17.26
CA LEU A 312 12.86 1.46 -18.06
C LEU A 312 13.16 1.68 -19.54
N ASP A 313 12.78 2.81 -20.11
CA ASP A 313 13.06 3.09 -21.54
C ASP A 313 14.57 3.10 -21.86
N LYS A 314 15.39 3.54 -20.92
CA LYS A 314 16.87 3.45 -21.02
C LYS A 314 17.36 2.02 -20.82
N GLU A 315 16.68 1.24 -19.97
CA GLU A 315 17.10 -0.11 -19.58
C GLU A 315 16.74 -1.16 -20.63
N LYS A 316 15.64 -0.97 -21.39
CA LYS A 316 15.14 -1.91 -22.41
C LYS A 316 16.22 -2.41 -23.39
N ASN A 317 17.09 -1.52 -23.83
CA ASN A 317 18.14 -1.86 -24.81
C ASN A 317 19.27 -2.75 -24.24
N ALA A 318 19.38 -2.82 -22.92
CA ALA A 318 20.38 -3.62 -22.21
C ALA A 318 19.80 -4.94 -21.66
N LEU A 319 18.48 -5.13 -21.74
CA LEU A 319 17.85 -6.39 -21.37
C LEU A 319 18.13 -7.47 -22.41
N LEU A 320 18.22 -8.72 -21.97
CA LEU A 320 18.24 -9.87 -22.87
C LEU A 320 16.93 -9.97 -23.64
N ALA A 321 16.97 -10.47 -24.86
CA ALA A 321 15.78 -10.70 -25.67
C ALA A 321 14.84 -11.70 -25.01
N LEU A 322 13.53 -11.48 -25.16
CA LEU A 322 12.52 -12.44 -24.73
C LEU A 322 12.68 -13.73 -25.56
N PRO A 323 12.54 -14.92 -24.95
CA PRO A 323 12.48 -16.17 -25.70
C PRO A 323 11.27 -16.17 -26.64
N ASN A 324 11.24 -17.09 -27.57
CA ASN A 324 10.14 -17.23 -28.51
C ASN A 324 8.78 -17.45 -27.81
N SER A 325 7.69 -17.25 -28.51
CA SER A 325 6.34 -17.34 -27.93
C SER A 325 5.96 -18.74 -27.46
N GLU A 326 6.57 -19.79 -27.99
CA GLU A 326 6.29 -21.18 -27.61
C GLU A 326 6.91 -21.48 -26.23
N ILE A 327 8.17 -21.09 -26.02
CA ILE A 327 8.85 -21.21 -24.72
C ILE A 327 8.07 -20.41 -23.68
N ARG A 328 7.69 -19.17 -23.98
CA ARG A 328 6.91 -18.35 -23.04
C ARG A 328 5.57 -18.98 -22.67
N ARG A 329 4.86 -19.57 -23.65
CA ARG A 329 3.60 -20.29 -23.42
C ARG A 329 3.76 -21.57 -22.61
N HIS A 330 4.91 -22.26 -22.72
CA HIS A 330 5.19 -23.45 -21.92
C HIS A 330 5.19 -23.15 -20.42
N HIS A 331 5.74 -22.02 -20.02
CA HIS A 331 5.84 -21.59 -18.63
C HIS A 331 4.65 -20.76 -18.13
N LYS A 332 3.68 -20.47 -18.99
CA LYS A 332 2.44 -19.78 -18.57
C LYS A 332 1.39 -20.80 -18.14
N ILE A 333 0.55 -20.36 -17.21
CA ILE A 333 -0.64 -21.09 -16.84
C ILE A 333 -1.55 -21.20 -18.07
N LYS A 334 -1.98 -22.42 -18.41
CA LYS A 334 -2.78 -22.67 -19.62
C LYS A 334 -4.10 -21.92 -19.56
N SER A 335 -4.42 -21.20 -20.62
CA SER A 335 -5.71 -20.56 -20.79
C SER A 335 -6.59 -21.29 -21.83
N LYS A 336 -7.91 -21.24 -21.64
CA LYS A 336 -8.91 -21.72 -22.59
C LYS A 336 -9.75 -20.55 -23.05
N THR A 337 -10.01 -20.45 -24.35
CA THR A 337 -10.99 -19.49 -24.87
C THR A 337 -12.37 -20.14 -24.85
N LEU A 338 -13.34 -19.47 -24.24
CA LEU A 338 -14.72 -19.91 -24.11
C LEU A 338 -15.69 -18.82 -24.56
N SER A 339 -16.84 -19.22 -25.08
CA SER A 339 -17.90 -18.30 -25.45
C SER A 339 -18.85 -18.07 -24.27
N VAL A 340 -19.26 -16.83 -24.06
CA VAL A 340 -20.30 -16.48 -23.09
C VAL A 340 -21.66 -16.70 -23.72
N ASN A 341 -22.51 -17.51 -23.10
CA ASN A 341 -23.84 -17.81 -23.60
C ASN A 341 -24.87 -16.70 -23.28
N GLU A 342 -26.10 -16.85 -23.79
CA GLU A 342 -27.19 -15.90 -23.57
C GLU A 342 -27.62 -15.76 -22.10
N SER A 343 -27.34 -16.77 -21.27
CA SER A 343 -27.57 -16.72 -19.82
C SER A 343 -26.43 -16.06 -19.05
N SER A 344 -25.51 -15.39 -19.75
CA SER A 344 -24.33 -14.73 -19.17
C SER A 344 -23.41 -15.70 -18.42
N MET A 345 -23.20 -16.90 -18.98
CA MET A 345 -22.38 -17.94 -18.39
C MET A 345 -21.36 -18.51 -19.37
N ILE A 346 -20.25 -19.00 -18.83
CA ILE A 346 -19.23 -19.79 -19.52
C ILE A 346 -19.29 -21.24 -19.02
N SER A 347 -18.96 -22.20 -19.90
CA SER A 347 -18.87 -23.61 -19.55
C SER A 347 -17.42 -24.03 -19.32
N PHE A 348 -17.07 -24.41 -18.09
CA PHE A 348 -15.74 -24.89 -17.73
C PHE A 348 -15.83 -26.14 -16.87
N GLY A 349 -15.21 -27.24 -17.30
CA GLY A 349 -15.22 -28.52 -16.58
C GLY A 349 -16.63 -29.09 -16.36
N TYR A 350 -17.52 -29.00 -17.38
CA TYR A 350 -18.92 -29.41 -17.35
C TYR A 350 -19.80 -28.63 -16.34
N ARG A 351 -19.34 -27.47 -15.89
CA ARG A 351 -20.07 -26.57 -14.98
C ARG A 351 -20.19 -25.19 -15.60
N LEU A 352 -21.21 -24.46 -15.20
CA LEU A 352 -21.50 -23.12 -15.69
C LEU A 352 -21.10 -22.09 -14.64
N TYR A 353 -20.39 -21.05 -15.06
CA TYR A 353 -19.92 -19.94 -14.22
C TYR A 353 -20.38 -18.62 -14.82
N SER A 354 -20.97 -17.76 -14.01
CA SER A 354 -21.51 -16.49 -14.46
C SER A 354 -20.41 -15.47 -14.78
N VAL A 355 -20.69 -14.60 -15.73
CA VAL A 355 -19.88 -13.42 -16.06
C VAL A 355 -20.78 -12.20 -16.19
N PRO A 356 -20.29 -10.95 -16.17
CA PRO A 356 -21.14 -9.78 -16.35
C PRO A 356 -21.88 -9.81 -17.72
N PRO A 357 -23.19 -9.45 -17.78
CA PRO A 357 -24.02 -9.59 -18.98
C PRO A 357 -23.51 -8.83 -20.22
N LYS A 358 -22.74 -7.76 -20.03
CA LYS A 358 -22.12 -6.99 -21.14
C LYS A 358 -21.17 -7.81 -22.00
N TYR A 359 -20.82 -9.03 -21.58
CA TYR A 359 -19.94 -9.95 -22.31
C TYR A 359 -20.70 -11.12 -22.97
N ILE A 360 -22.03 -11.13 -22.95
CA ILE A 360 -22.85 -12.11 -23.69
C ILE A 360 -22.41 -12.13 -25.16
N ASN A 361 -22.29 -13.33 -25.74
CA ASN A 361 -21.85 -13.61 -27.10
C ASN A 361 -20.40 -13.20 -27.40
N LYS A 362 -19.59 -12.87 -26.39
CA LYS A 362 -18.17 -12.59 -26.57
C LYS A 362 -17.30 -13.78 -26.22
N GLN A 363 -16.11 -13.83 -26.80
CA GLN A 363 -15.07 -14.79 -26.46
C GLN A 363 -14.26 -14.26 -25.27
N VAL A 364 -14.08 -15.09 -24.24
CA VAL A 364 -13.33 -14.78 -23.04
C VAL A 364 -12.21 -15.80 -22.83
N SER A 365 -11.11 -15.36 -22.24
CA SER A 365 -9.99 -16.22 -21.86
C SER A 365 -10.18 -16.69 -20.42
N VAL A 366 -10.10 -17.99 -20.20
CA VAL A 366 -10.30 -18.58 -18.88
C VAL A 366 -9.03 -19.31 -18.46
N GLN A 367 -8.53 -18.96 -17.30
CA GLN A 367 -7.34 -19.55 -16.69
C GLN A 367 -7.72 -20.13 -15.33
N CYS A 368 -7.29 -21.36 -15.07
CA CYS A 368 -7.46 -21.98 -13.75
C CYS A 368 -6.09 -22.08 -13.09
N PHE A 369 -5.88 -21.28 -12.10
CA PHE A 369 -4.69 -21.32 -11.25
C PHE A 369 -5.04 -20.81 -9.85
N ASP A 370 -4.20 -21.17 -8.87
CA ASP A 370 -4.39 -20.75 -7.49
C ASP A 370 -5.74 -21.17 -6.87
N ASN A 371 -6.26 -22.33 -7.34
CA ASN A 371 -7.58 -22.83 -7.01
C ASN A 371 -8.73 -21.85 -7.33
N LEU A 372 -8.53 -20.99 -8.34
CA LEU A 372 -9.49 -20.02 -8.83
C LEU A 372 -9.61 -20.09 -10.35
N LEU A 373 -10.81 -19.82 -10.84
CA LEU A 373 -11.13 -19.68 -12.25
C LEU A 373 -11.17 -18.20 -12.58
N HIS A 374 -10.13 -17.72 -13.26
CA HIS A 374 -10.00 -16.33 -13.71
C HIS A 374 -10.54 -16.20 -15.11
N VAL A 375 -11.48 -15.29 -15.30
CA VAL A 375 -12.10 -15.03 -16.60
C VAL A 375 -11.67 -13.64 -17.08
N TYR A 376 -11.06 -13.58 -18.27
CA TYR A 376 -10.56 -12.34 -18.86
C TYR A 376 -11.27 -12.04 -20.18
N TYR A 377 -11.58 -10.77 -20.40
CA TYR A 377 -11.91 -10.25 -21.71
C TYR A 377 -10.79 -9.31 -22.16
N ASN A 378 -10.09 -9.69 -23.23
CA ASN A 378 -8.79 -9.10 -23.60
C ASN A 378 -7.80 -9.23 -22.42
N THR A 379 -7.39 -8.10 -21.83
CA THR A 379 -6.46 -8.04 -20.68
C THR A 379 -7.18 -7.81 -19.35
N ASP A 380 -8.49 -7.55 -19.36
CA ASP A 380 -9.25 -7.20 -18.16
C ASP A 380 -9.80 -8.45 -17.48
N LEU A 381 -9.57 -8.60 -16.18
CA LEU A 381 -10.24 -9.60 -15.35
C LEU A 381 -11.72 -9.18 -15.19
N ILE A 382 -12.63 -10.03 -15.68
CA ILE A 382 -14.07 -9.72 -15.71
C ILE A 382 -14.90 -10.56 -14.74
N ALA A 383 -14.40 -11.72 -14.33
CA ALA A 383 -15.00 -12.55 -13.29
C ALA A 383 -13.96 -13.46 -12.62
N LEU A 384 -14.24 -13.83 -11.39
CA LEU A 384 -13.44 -14.73 -10.60
C LEU A 384 -14.36 -15.71 -9.87
N HIS A 385 -14.08 -17.01 -10.00
CA HIS A 385 -14.88 -18.05 -9.34
C HIS A 385 -13.99 -19.05 -8.62
N ARG A 386 -14.47 -19.60 -7.51
CA ARG A 386 -13.90 -20.82 -6.96
C ARG A 386 -14.48 -22.03 -7.70
N PRO A 387 -13.66 -22.92 -8.29
CA PRO A 387 -14.17 -24.17 -8.85
C PRO A 387 -14.99 -24.90 -7.81
N SER A 388 -16.22 -25.23 -8.15
CA SER A 388 -17.15 -25.92 -7.25
C SER A 388 -17.69 -27.18 -7.91
N ASN A 389 -18.36 -28.02 -7.12
CA ASN A 389 -19.06 -29.21 -7.64
C ASN A 389 -20.47 -28.89 -8.14
N LYS A 390 -20.98 -27.68 -7.90
CA LYS A 390 -22.32 -27.26 -8.34
C LYS A 390 -22.34 -27.08 -9.85
N HIS A 391 -23.46 -27.46 -10.47
CA HIS A 391 -23.62 -27.30 -11.93
C HIS A 391 -23.71 -25.82 -12.34
N LEU A 392 -24.38 -24.99 -11.53
CA LEU A 392 -24.57 -23.55 -11.76
C LEU A 392 -23.85 -22.74 -10.67
N ASN A 393 -22.96 -21.84 -11.10
CA ASN A 393 -22.18 -21.01 -10.21
C ASN A 393 -22.40 -19.53 -10.58
N TYR A 394 -23.28 -18.88 -9.84
CA TYR A 394 -23.57 -17.46 -10.00
C TYR A 394 -22.83 -16.60 -8.97
N GLU A 395 -22.21 -15.53 -9.46
CA GLU A 395 -21.91 -14.38 -8.63
C GLU A 395 -23.18 -13.55 -8.46
N PRO A 396 -23.56 -13.16 -7.22
CA PRO A 396 -24.79 -12.43 -6.96
C PRO A 396 -24.97 -11.17 -7.80
N ASP A 397 -23.88 -10.42 -7.99
CA ASP A 397 -23.89 -9.19 -8.80
C ASP A 397 -24.16 -9.46 -10.27
N HIS A 398 -23.63 -10.55 -10.84
CA HIS A 398 -23.91 -10.93 -12.21
C HIS A 398 -25.37 -11.29 -12.41
N TYR A 399 -25.94 -12.05 -11.45
CA TYR A 399 -27.35 -12.44 -11.48
C TYR A 399 -28.27 -11.23 -11.34
N LYS A 400 -27.94 -10.28 -10.45
CA LYS A 400 -28.67 -9.01 -10.32
C LYS A 400 -28.62 -8.19 -11.60
N GLN A 401 -27.46 -8.09 -12.25
CA GLN A 401 -27.32 -7.36 -13.53
C GLN A 401 -28.14 -7.98 -14.65
N ILE A 402 -28.15 -9.32 -14.80
CA ILE A 402 -28.96 -9.96 -15.81
C ILE A 402 -30.45 -9.84 -15.51
N SER A 403 -30.84 -9.91 -14.23
CA SER A 403 -32.22 -9.69 -13.81
C SER A 403 -32.72 -8.29 -14.14
N LYS A 404 -31.88 -7.26 -14.01
CA LYS A 404 -32.18 -5.88 -14.43
C LYS A 404 -32.42 -5.74 -15.92
N LEU A 405 -31.77 -6.56 -16.75
CA LEU A 405 -31.93 -6.54 -18.20
C LEU A 405 -33.16 -7.32 -18.68
N THR A 406 -33.63 -8.28 -17.88
CA THR A 406 -34.69 -9.23 -18.31
C THR A 406 -36.03 -8.99 -17.63
N LEU A 407 -36.07 -8.36 -16.45
CA LEU A 407 -37.28 -8.16 -15.67
C LEU A 407 -37.72 -6.70 -15.68
N PRO A 408 -39.02 -6.42 -15.90
CA PRO A 408 -39.58 -5.05 -15.92
C PRO A 408 -39.98 -4.57 -14.52
N PHE A 409 -39.15 -4.74 -13.49
CA PHE A 409 -39.41 -4.38 -12.09
C PHE A 409 -38.46 -3.29 -11.62
N ASP A 410 -38.81 -2.65 -10.51
CA ASP A 410 -37.97 -1.65 -9.84
C ASP A 410 -36.75 -2.32 -9.15
N GLU A 411 -35.73 -1.52 -8.85
CA GLU A 411 -34.44 -2.05 -8.35
C GLU A 411 -34.57 -2.85 -7.05
N GLU A 412 -35.44 -2.42 -6.12
CA GLU A 412 -35.66 -3.09 -4.83
C GLU A 412 -36.33 -4.46 -5.03
N ASP A 413 -37.30 -4.54 -5.92
CA ASP A 413 -37.98 -5.79 -6.27
C ASP A 413 -37.04 -6.76 -6.97
N ILE A 414 -36.20 -6.27 -7.89
CA ILE A 414 -35.20 -7.07 -8.59
C ILE A 414 -34.21 -7.69 -7.61
N GLU A 415 -33.77 -6.94 -6.60
CA GLU A 415 -32.83 -7.44 -5.59
C GLU A 415 -33.44 -8.55 -4.73
N ALA A 416 -34.68 -8.39 -4.31
CA ALA A 416 -35.43 -9.39 -3.55
C ALA A 416 -35.66 -10.66 -4.38
N ILE A 417 -36.06 -10.52 -5.65
CA ILE A 417 -36.26 -11.62 -6.61
C ILE A 417 -34.94 -12.35 -6.87
N ALA A 418 -33.87 -11.61 -7.15
CA ALA A 418 -32.54 -12.19 -7.41
C ALA A 418 -32.03 -13.00 -6.23
N LYS A 419 -32.14 -12.49 -5.01
CA LYS A 419 -31.75 -13.18 -3.79
C LYS A 419 -32.56 -14.47 -3.54
N ASN A 420 -33.86 -14.41 -3.74
CA ASN A 420 -34.72 -15.58 -3.57
C ASN A 420 -34.43 -16.67 -4.62
N ASN A 421 -34.28 -16.27 -5.90
CA ASN A 421 -33.98 -17.21 -6.97
C ASN A 421 -32.61 -17.86 -6.81
N LEU A 422 -31.56 -17.10 -6.42
CA LEU A 422 -30.25 -17.67 -6.14
C LEU A 422 -30.28 -18.70 -5.01
N LYS A 423 -31.11 -18.49 -4.00
CA LYS A 423 -31.34 -19.49 -2.93
C LYS A 423 -31.97 -20.75 -3.50
N ILE A 424 -33.04 -20.63 -4.29
CA ILE A 424 -33.72 -21.78 -4.93
C ILE A 424 -32.77 -22.54 -5.86
N ILE A 425 -31.95 -21.81 -6.65
CA ILE A 425 -30.94 -22.40 -7.53
C ILE A 425 -29.90 -23.16 -6.69
N GLY A 426 -29.42 -22.58 -5.59
CA GLY A 426 -28.51 -23.25 -4.66
C GLY A 426 -29.10 -24.56 -4.14
N ASP A 427 -30.30 -24.54 -3.64
CA ASP A 427 -30.98 -25.73 -3.05
C ASP A 427 -31.29 -26.84 -4.09
N ARG A 428 -31.48 -26.46 -5.38
CA ARG A 428 -31.89 -27.41 -6.43
C ARG A 428 -30.73 -28.08 -7.16
N TYR A 429 -29.57 -27.41 -7.24
CA TYR A 429 -28.40 -27.84 -8.03
C TYR A 429 -27.16 -28.10 -7.19
N GLU A 430 -27.34 -28.30 -5.87
CA GLU A 430 -26.31 -28.80 -4.95
C GLU A 430 -25.80 -30.21 -5.26
#